data_e4a6e316da2111c2af681ad008877a82
#
_entry.id   e4a6e316da2111c2af681ad008877a82
#
_cell.length_a   1.000
_cell.length_b   1.000
_cell.length_c   1.000
_cell.angle_alpha   90.00
_cell.angle_beta   90.00
_cell.angle_gamma   90.00
#
_symmetry.space_group_name_H-M   'P 1'
#
loop_
_entity.id
_entity.type
_entity.pdbx_description
1 polymer ?
#
loop_
_entity_poly.entity_id
_entity_poly.type
_entity_poly.pdbx_seq_one_letter_code
_entity_poly.pdbx_strand_id
1 'polypeptide(L)'
;VKDIDTKIDAISFFAAVIIVMSLFFFVSAHAVEIKTNTKPLFVYSLNSCITDLNKSIPTEKQIPSELIVAQAVIETGWGTSRFANEANNLFGIREGLKEFKTKCDSVKDYIRIINKVPAYAEFREMRADGITDSLLLARTLKRWAADPNYTDLIEDVIQHNIRGVYEL
;
A
#
# COMPACT_ATOMS: atom_id res chain seq x y z
N VAL A 1 -1.48 40.45 -47.71
CA VAL A 1 -2.16 40.80 -46.44
C VAL A 1 -2.97 39.61 -45.87
N LYS A 2 -3.74 38.88 -46.74
CA LYS A 2 -4.56 37.73 -46.31
C LYS A 2 -3.77 36.50 -45.80
N ASP A 3 -2.51 36.35 -46.18
CA ASP A 3 -1.68 35.17 -45.88
C ASP A 3 -0.94 35.25 -44.51
N ILE A 4 -0.87 36.47 -43.97
CA ILE A 4 -0.22 36.72 -42.66
C ILE A 4 -1.19 36.44 -41.52
N ASP A 5 -2.46 36.79 -41.67
CA ASP A 5 -3.48 36.61 -40.63
C ASP A 5 -3.75 35.12 -40.35
N THR A 6 -3.79 34.27 -41.40
CA THR A 6 -3.97 32.81 -41.24
C THR A 6 -2.81 32.10 -40.54
N LYS A 7 -1.57 32.63 -40.69
CA LYS A 7 -0.40 32.07 -39.99
C LYS A 7 -0.36 32.45 -38.50
N ILE A 8 -0.81 33.66 -38.18
CA ILE A 8 -0.87 34.12 -36.77
C ILE A 8 -1.93 33.34 -36.00
N ASP A 9 -3.09 33.10 -36.61
CA ASP A 9 -4.16 32.29 -36.00
C ASP A 9 -3.76 30.84 -35.76
N ALA A 10 -3.04 30.23 -36.72
CA ALA A 10 -2.52 28.87 -36.56
C ALA A 10 -1.48 28.76 -35.43
N ILE A 11 -0.57 29.73 -35.35
CA ILE A 11 0.46 29.76 -34.27
C ILE A 11 -0.18 29.96 -32.92
N SER A 12 -1.18 30.85 -32.81
CA SER A 12 -1.93 31.09 -31.58
C SER A 12 -2.73 29.87 -31.15
N PHE A 13 -3.33 29.14 -32.08
CA PHE A 13 -4.06 27.92 -31.81
C PHE A 13 -3.14 26.79 -31.30
N PHE A 14 -1.99 26.57 -31.96
CA PHE A 14 -1.01 25.58 -31.50
C PHE A 14 -0.40 25.92 -30.15
N ALA A 15 -0.12 27.19 -29.88
CA ALA A 15 0.37 27.64 -28.57
C ALA A 15 -0.67 27.38 -27.47
N ALA A 16 -1.94 27.67 -27.73
CA ALA A 16 -3.03 27.39 -26.78
C ALA A 16 -3.21 25.90 -26.52
N VAL A 17 -3.12 25.05 -27.54
CA VAL A 17 -3.21 23.59 -27.41
C VAL A 17 -2.04 23.03 -26.59
N ILE A 18 -0.82 23.52 -26.79
CA ILE A 18 0.36 23.11 -26.04
C ILE A 18 0.23 23.51 -24.55
N ILE A 19 -0.28 24.71 -24.28
CA ILE A 19 -0.52 25.20 -22.90
C ILE A 19 -1.59 24.32 -22.20
N VAL A 20 -2.68 24.01 -22.88
CA VAL A 20 -3.74 23.15 -22.33
C VAL A 20 -3.22 21.72 -22.11
N MET A 21 -2.46 21.16 -23.05
CA MET A 21 -1.84 19.85 -22.87
C MET A 21 -0.80 19.83 -21.74
N SER A 22 -0.01 20.89 -21.56
CA SER A 22 0.94 20.96 -20.44
C SER A 22 0.26 21.08 -19.07
N LEU A 23 -0.91 21.70 -19.00
CA LEU A 23 -1.72 21.75 -17.76
C LEU A 23 -2.32 20.38 -17.40
N PHE A 24 -2.60 19.51 -18.38
CA PHE A 24 -3.07 18.16 -18.12
C PHE A 24 -1.96 17.19 -17.64
N PHE A 25 -0.67 17.49 -17.91
CA PHE A 25 0.45 16.65 -17.44
C PHE A 25 0.90 16.94 -15.99
N PHE A 26 0.40 17.98 -15.35
CA PHE A 26 0.65 18.29 -13.94
C PHE A 26 -0.44 17.72 -13.00
N VAL A 27 -1.00 16.55 -13.31
CA VAL A 27 -1.59 15.74 -12.25
C VAL A 27 -0.42 15.10 -11.50
N SER A 28 0.11 15.87 -10.58
CA SER A 28 1.08 15.36 -9.60
C SER A 28 0.44 14.14 -8.95
N ALA A 29 0.97 12.95 -9.22
CA ALA A 29 0.61 11.76 -8.48
C ALA A 29 1.00 12.03 -7.02
N HIS A 30 0.08 12.56 -6.24
CA HIS A 30 0.27 12.74 -4.81
C HIS A 30 0.41 11.33 -4.23
N ALA A 31 1.61 10.96 -3.85
CA ALA A 31 1.84 9.73 -3.12
C ALA A 31 0.97 9.75 -1.86
N VAL A 32 0.19 8.71 -1.65
CA VAL A 32 -0.67 8.59 -0.46
C VAL A 32 0.22 8.59 0.78
N GLU A 33 0.06 9.59 1.63
CA GLU A 33 0.80 9.72 2.88
C GLU A 33 0.10 8.93 3.99
N ILE A 34 0.78 7.96 4.57
CA ILE A 34 0.27 7.21 5.72
C ILE A 34 0.54 8.00 7.00
N LYS A 35 -0.57 8.45 7.64
CA LYS A 35 -0.58 9.26 8.86
C LYS A 35 -0.58 8.39 10.10
N THR A 36 0.18 8.78 11.12
CA THR A 36 0.35 8.01 12.37
C THR A 36 -0.14 8.75 13.63
N ASN A 37 -0.83 9.87 13.45
CA ASN A 37 -1.27 10.74 14.55
C ASN A 37 -2.35 10.11 15.44
N THR A 38 -3.23 9.29 14.85
CA THR A 38 -4.29 8.56 15.57
C THR A 38 -4.52 7.20 14.93
N LYS A 39 -5.06 6.23 15.69
CA LYS A 39 -5.40 4.90 15.16
C LYS A 39 -6.30 4.96 13.91
N PRO A 40 -7.43 5.71 13.90
CA PRO A 40 -8.26 5.81 12.71
C PRO A 40 -7.52 6.40 11.49
N LEU A 41 -6.75 7.47 11.68
CA LEU A 41 -5.98 8.06 10.58
C LEU A 41 -4.92 7.09 10.05
N PHE A 42 -4.27 6.33 10.92
CA PHE A 42 -3.33 5.29 10.52
C PHE A 42 -4.02 4.25 9.63
N VAL A 43 -5.13 3.68 10.11
CA VAL A 43 -5.87 2.63 9.38
C VAL A 43 -6.38 3.15 8.03
N TYR A 44 -7.08 4.29 8.00
CA TYR A 44 -7.65 4.82 6.77
C TYR A 44 -6.59 5.24 5.75
N SER A 45 -5.50 5.89 6.19
CA SER A 45 -4.43 6.28 5.27
C SER A 45 -3.63 5.07 4.76
N LEU A 46 -3.45 4.05 5.58
CA LEU A 46 -2.85 2.77 5.17
C LEU A 46 -3.75 2.05 4.16
N ASN A 47 -5.06 1.96 4.42
CA ASN A 47 -6.01 1.35 3.48
C ASN A 47 -6.08 2.11 2.16
N SER A 48 -6.00 3.44 2.18
CA SER A 48 -5.91 4.25 0.96
C SER A 48 -4.67 3.91 0.14
N CYS A 49 -3.50 3.74 0.79
CA CYS A 49 -2.29 3.28 0.11
C CYS A 49 -2.46 1.87 -0.49
N ILE A 50 -3.04 0.92 0.26
CA ILE A 50 -3.30 -0.44 -0.22
C ILE A 50 -4.21 -0.42 -1.45
N THR A 51 -5.29 0.36 -1.39
CA THR A 51 -6.26 0.53 -2.49
C THR A 51 -5.57 1.07 -3.76
N ASP A 52 -4.70 2.06 -3.61
CA ASP A 52 -3.95 2.61 -4.74
C ASP A 52 -2.96 1.61 -5.34
N LEU A 53 -2.25 0.87 -4.51
CA LEU A 53 -1.34 -0.19 -4.97
C LEU A 53 -2.10 -1.30 -5.70
N ASN A 54 -3.27 -1.69 -5.20
CA ASN A 54 -4.10 -2.74 -5.77
C ASN A 54 -4.62 -2.41 -7.17
N LYS A 55 -4.71 -1.13 -7.57
CA LYS A 55 -5.05 -0.73 -8.95
C LYS A 55 -4.07 -1.30 -9.99
N SER A 56 -2.82 -1.55 -9.59
CA SER A 56 -1.76 -2.07 -10.46
C SER A 56 -1.41 -3.55 -10.20
N ILE A 57 -2.03 -4.16 -9.18
CA ILE A 57 -1.78 -5.55 -8.78
C ILE A 57 -2.93 -6.43 -9.27
N PRO A 58 -2.67 -7.49 -10.05
CA PRO A 58 -3.70 -8.45 -10.43
C PRO A 58 -4.43 -9.01 -9.21
N THR A 59 -5.74 -9.19 -9.32
CA THR A 59 -6.62 -9.57 -8.18
C THR A 59 -6.13 -10.83 -7.47
N GLU A 60 -5.64 -11.82 -8.21
CA GLU A 60 -5.10 -13.07 -7.68
C GLU A 60 -3.78 -12.89 -6.91
N LYS A 61 -3.17 -11.70 -6.96
CA LYS A 61 -1.94 -11.35 -6.23
C LYS A 61 -2.19 -10.33 -5.12
N GLN A 62 -3.41 -9.83 -5.00
CA GLN A 62 -3.75 -8.91 -3.92
C GLN A 62 -3.79 -9.66 -2.58
N ILE A 63 -3.48 -8.94 -1.52
CA ILE A 63 -3.53 -9.45 -0.15
C ILE A 63 -4.70 -8.73 0.53
N PRO A 64 -5.54 -9.43 1.32
CA PRO A 64 -6.64 -8.78 2.03
C PRO A 64 -6.17 -7.59 2.86
N SER A 65 -6.86 -6.45 2.74
CA SER A 65 -6.48 -5.21 3.43
C SER A 65 -6.41 -5.40 4.95
N GLU A 66 -7.36 -6.11 5.53
CA GLU A 66 -7.37 -6.43 6.97
C GLU A 66 -6.05 -7.06 7.43
N LEU A 67 -5.51 -7.99 6.64
CA LEU A 67 -4.29 -8.71 6.97
C LEU A 67 -3.07 -7.79 6.92
N ILE A 68 -2.97 -6.93 5.89
CA ILE A 68 -1.90 -5.95 5.79
C ILE A 68 -1.97 -4.96 6.96
N VAL A 69 -3.18 -4.47 7.27
CA VAL A 69 -3.40 -3.53 8.37
C VAL A 69 -3.05 -4.17 9.71
N ALA A 70 -3.51 -5.39 9.97
CA ALA A 70 -3.23 -6.10 11.23
C ALA A 70 -1.73 -6.28 11.47
N GLN A 71 -0.99 -6.72 10.45
CA GLN A 71 0.46 -6.85 10.59
C GLN A 71 1.16 -5.50 10.81
N ALA A 72 0.78 -4.46 10.08
CA ALA A 72 1.33 -3.12 10.29
C ALA A 72 1.04 -2.59 11.70
N VAL A 73 -0.15 -2.88 12.25
CA VAL A 73 -0.52 -2.54 13.64
C VAL A 73 0.39 -3.24 14.63
N ILE A 74 0.60 -4.54 14.48
CA ILE A 74 1.44 -5.36 15.36
C ILE A 74 2.89 -4.88 15.33
N GLU A 75 3.45 -4.74 14.13
CA GLU A 75 4.87 -4.41 13.94
C GLU A 75 5.22 -2.97 14.39
N THR A 76 4.23 -2.07 14.41
CA THR A 76 4.50 -0.65 14.65
C THR A 76 3.76 -0.03 15.83
N GLY A 77 2.89 -0.78 16.52
CA GLY A 77 2.03 -0.20 17.55
C GLY A 77 1.17 0.93 16.97
N TRP A 78 0.41 0.66 15.90
CA TRP A 78 -0.41 1.65 15.20
C TRP A 78 0.39 2.79 14.54
N GLY A 79 1.56 2.47 14.02
CA GLY A 79 2.42 3.43 13.33
C GLY A 79 3.25 4.33 14.25
N THR A 80 3.26 4.07 15.56
CA THR A 80 3.95 4.92 16.55
C THR A 80 5.41 4.53 16.78
N SER A 81 5.85 3.34 16.33
CA SER A 81 7.21 2.87 16.55
C SER A 81 8.25 3.76 15.88
N ARG A 82 9.48 3.75 16.42
CA ARG A 82 10.62 4.45 15.84
C ARG A 82 10.87 4.05 14.38
N PHE A 83 10.80 2.74 14.08
CA PHE A 83 10.96 2.25 12.70
C PHE A 83 9.90 2.78 11.74
N ALA A 84 8.65 2.90 12.17
CA ALA A 84 7.60 3.48 11.36
C ALA A 84 7.84 4.97 11.07
N ASN A 85 8.41 5.72 12.01
CA ASN A 85 8.54 7.17 11.91
C ASN A 85 9.88 7.62 11.35
N GLU A 86 10.98 6.95 11.67
CA GLU A 86 12.32 7.32 11.21
C GLU A 86 12.71 6.63 9.90
N ALA A 87 12.31 5.34 9.72
CA ALA A 87 12.66 4.54 8.56
C ALA A 87 11.50 4.30 7.58
N ASN A 88 10.29 4.81 7.85
CA ASN A 88 9.07 4.53 7.08
C ASN A 88 8.79 3.03 6.91
N ASN A 89 9.26 2.19 7.84
CA ASN A 89 9.20 0.74 7.77
C ASN A 89 8.05 0.22 8.66
N LEU A 90 6.92 -0.13 8.03
CA LEU A 90 5.72 -0.57 8.74
C LEU A 90 5.71 -2.06 9.09
N PHE A 91 6.65 -2.85 8.59
CA PHE A 91 6.59 -4.32 8.70
C PHE A 91 7.88 -4.93 9.26
N GLY A 92 8.78 -4.14 9.80
CA GLY A 92 10.04 -4.64 10.34
C GLY A 92 10.91 -5.35 9.30
N ILE A 93 10.78 -4.98 8.02
CA ILE A 93 11.52 -5.61 6.93
C ILE A 93 13.01 -5.41 7.14
N ARG A 94 13.74 -6.53 7.29
CA ARG A 94 15.17 -6.57 7.58
C ARG A 94 15.95 -7.05 6.36
N GLU A 95 16.47 -6.12 5.59
CA GLU A 95 17.67 -6.32 4.76
C GLU A 95 18.66 -5.24 5.21
N GLY A 96 19.28 -5.43 6.39
CA GLY A 96 20.05 -4.40 7.11
C GLY A 96 19.22 -3.21 7.46
N LEU A 97 18.48 -2.91 8.40
CA LEU A 97 17.70 -1.69 8.72
C LEU A 97 17.16 -0.98 7.47
N LYS A 98 16.26 -1.64 6.75
CA LYS A 98 15.74 -1.10 5.50
C LYS A 98 14.91 0.17 5.74
N GLU A 99 15.35 1.27 5.14
CA GLU A 99 14.64 2.54 5.10
C GLU A 99 13.87 2.68 3.80
N PHE A 100 12.69 3.28 3.87
CA PHE A 100 11.85 3.54 2.71
C PHE A 100 11.65 5.05 2.52
N LYS A 101 11.43 5.49 1.28
CA LYS A 101 11.12 6.89 0.99
C LYS A 101 9.81 7.32 1.62
N THR A 102 8.80 6.44 1.56
CA THR A 102 7.49 6.63 2.17
C THR A 102 7.04 5.37 2.90
N LYS A 103 6.11 5.49 3.83
CA LYS A 103 5.47 4.34 4.47
C LYS A 103 4.74 3.45 3.45
N CYS A 104 4.18 4.03 2.39
CA CYS A 104 3.52 3.30 1.32
C CYS A 104 4.50 2.45 0.50
N ASP A 105 5.77 2.86 0.36
CA ASP A 105 6.81 2.03 -0.25
C ASP A 105 7.10 0.76 0.57
N SER A 106 7.00 0.83 1.90
CA SER A 106 7.13 -0.37 2.74
C SER A 106 5.95 -1.34 2.56
N VAL A 107 4.73 -0.82 2.36
CA VAL A 107 3.56 -1.63 2.00
C VAL A 107 3.77 -2.34 0.66
N LYS A 108 4.25 -1.61 -0.34
CA LYS A 108 4.57 -2.18 -1.66
C LYS A 108 5.61 -3.30 -1.55
N ASP A 109 6.63 -3.12 -0.74
CA ASP A 109 7.67 -4.13 -0.55
C ASP A 109 7.17 -5.35 0.24
N TYR A 110 6.33 -5.14 1.26
CA TYR A 110 5.62 -6.21 1.96
C TYR A 110 4.82 -7.07 0.97
N ILE A 111 3.99 -6.46 0.12
CA ILE A 111 3.21 -7.18 -0.90
C ILE A 111 4.12 -7.96 -1.84
N ARG A 112 5.26 -7.38 -2.25
CA ARG A 112 6.27 -8.06 -3.06
C ARG A 112 6.85 -9.28 -2.35
N ILE A 113 7.19 -9.17 -1.06
CA ILE A 113 7.76 -10.25 -0.26
C ILE A 113 6.79 -11.43 -0.20
N ILE A 114 5.54 -11.22 0.18
CA ILE A 114 4.52 -12.27 0.25
C ILE A 114 4.32 -12.95 -1.12
N ASN A 115 4.36 -12.17 -2.20
CA ASN A 115 4.15 -12.69 -3.55
C ASN A 115 5.38 -13.38 -4.16
N LYS A 116 6.59 -13.20 -3.63
CA LYS A 116 7.82 -13.70 -4.30
C LYS A 116 8.68 -14.62 -3.44
N VAL A 117 8.72 -14.41 -2.12
CA VAL A 117 9.64 -15.16 -1.26
C VAL A 117 9.13 -16.59 -1.05
N PRO A 118 9.98 -17.63 -1.20
CA PRO A 118 9.57 -19.04 -1.05
C PRO A 118 8.91 -19.37 0.29
N ALA A 119 9.30 -18.69 1.37
CA ALA A 119 8.73 -18.89 2.70
C ALA A 119 7.20 -18.70 2.77
N TYR A 120 6.61 -18.00 1.80
CA TYR A 120 5.17 -17.72 1.71
C TYR A 120 4.48 -18.46 0.55
N ALA A 121 5.02 -19.61 0.13
CA ALA A 121 4.41 -20.43 -0.92
C ALA A 121 3.01 -20.89 -0.53
N GLU A 122 2.83 -21.41 0.70
CA GLU A 122 1.54 -21.85 1.25
C GLU A 122 0.47 -20.74 1.19
N PHE A 123 0.84 -19.48 1.53
CA PHE A 123 -0.05 -18.33 1.40
C PHE A 123 -0.56 -18.17 -0.05
N ARG A 124 0.35 -18.28 -1.01
CA ARG A 124 0.02 -18.11 -2.42
C ARG A 124 -0.82 -19.27 -2.97
N GLU A 125 -0.57 -20.49 -2.53
CA GLU A 125 -1.34 -21.68 -2.87
C GLU A 125 -2.77 -21.56 -2.36
N MET A 126 -2.98 -21.28 -1.07
CA MET A 126 -4.31 -21.08 -0.52
C MET A 126 -5.08 -19.97 -1.25
N ARG A 127 -4.41 -18.87 -1.58
CA ARG A 127 -5.04 -17.77 -2.33
C ARG A 127 -5.38 -18.19 -3.77
N ALA A 128 -4.54 -19.00 -4.43
CA ALA A 128 -4.82 -19.54 -5.76
C ALA A 128 -6.02 -20.51 -5.75
N ASP A 129 -6.25 -21.19 -4.63
CA ASP A 129 -7.43 -22.02 -4.39
C ASP A 129 -8.70 -21.20 -4.04
N GLY A 130 -8.61 -19.87 -4.13
CA GLY A 130 -9.74 -18.96 -3.91
C GLY A 130 -9.98 -18.56 -2.46
N ILE A 131 -9.09 -18.89 -1.54
CA ILE A 131 -9.18 -18.45 -0.14
C ILE A 131 -8.86 -16.95 -0.07
N THR A 132 -9.82 -16.15 0.37
CA THR A 132 -9.69 -14.70 0.55
C THR A 132 -9.86 -14.27 2.02
N ASP A 133 -10.26 -15.19 2.90
CA ASP A 133 -10.43 -14.89 4.32
C ASP A 133 -9.08 -14.60 4.99
N SER A 134 -9.00 -13.42 5.62
CA SER A 134 -7.78 -12.92 6.26
C SER A 134 -7.31 -13.82 7.41
N LEU A 135 -8.22 -14.43 8.17
CA LEU A 135 -7.88 -15.29 9.30
C LEU A 135 -7.27 -16.61 8.82
N LEU A 136 -7.82 -17.20 7.75
CA LEU A 136 -7.26 -18.42 7.19
C LEU A 136 -5.88 -18.16 6.60
N LEU A 137 -5.72 -17.07 5.86
CA LEU A 137 -4.44 -16.70 5.26
C LEU A 137 -3.39 -16.32 6.32
N ALA A 138 -3.78 -15.70 7.42
CA ALA A 138 -2.88 -15.36 8.53
C ALA A 138 -2.10 -16.57 9.05
N ARG A 139 -2.73 -17.75 9.10
CA ARG A 139 -2.12 -18.98 9.59
C ARG A 139 -0.90 -19.45 8.81
N THR A 140 -0.74 -18.99 7.60
CA THR A 140 0.41 -19.30 6.74
C THR A 140 1.60 -18.36 6.95
N LEU A 141 1.43 -17.29 7.74
CA LEU A 141 2.47 -16.25 7.94
C LEU A 141 3.44 -16.55 9.09
N LYS A 142 3.54 -17.81 9.53
CA LYS A 142 4.41 -18.29 10.63
C LYS A 142 5.88 -17.91 10.48
N ARG A 143 6.33 -17.63 9.26
CA ARG A 143 7.73 -17.26 8.98
C ARG A 143 7.99 -15.77 9.04
N TRP A 144 6.96 -14.95 9.28
CA TRP A 144 7.12 -13.49 9.36
C TRP A 144 7.85 -13.06 10.64
N ALA A 145 7.48 -13.63 11.78
CA ALA A 145 8.08 -13.34 13.07
C ALA A 145 8.63 -14.60 13.72
N ALA A 146 9.51 -14.44 14.71
CA ALA A 146 10.06 -15.52 15.50
C ALA A 146 9.09 -15.98 16.61
N ASP A 147 8.08 -15.17 16.96
CA ASP A 147 7.09 -15.50 17.98
C ASP A 147 6.17 -16.62 17.47
N PRO A 148 6.09 -17.76 18.16
CA PRO A 148 5.20 -18.86 17.78
C PRO A 148 3.71 -18.48 17.83
N ASN A 149 3.32 -17.46 18.61
CA ASN A 149 1.94 -16.99 18.74
C ASN A 149 1.61 -15.87 17.75
N TYR A 150 2.50 -15.57 16.80
CA TYR A 150 2.34 -14.44 15.89
C TYR A 150 1.05 -14.50 15.06
N THR A 151 0.65 -15.69 14.61
CA THR A 151 -0.59 -15.87 13.84
C THR A 151 -1.83 -15.63 14.70
N ASP A 152 -1.82 -16.05 15.94
CA ASP A 152 -2.92 -15.82 16.89
C ASP A 152 -3.05 -14.33 17.21
N LEU A 153 -1.92 -13.62 17.31
CA LEU A 153 -1.90 -12.17 17.49
C LEU A 153 -2.50 -11.43 16.28
N ILE A 154 -2.22 -11.89 15.06
CA ILE A 154 -2.85 -11.33 13.85
C ILE A 154 -4.38 -11.55 13.89
N GLU A 155 -4.81 -12.78 14.23
CA GLU A 155 -6.23 -13.11 14.33
C GLU A 155 -6.94 -12.24 15.38
N ASP A 156 -6.34 -12.07 16.55
CA ASP A 156 -6.86 -11.21 17.63
C ASP A 156 -7.01 -9.75 17.18
N VAL A 157 -6.00 -9.18 16.54
CA VAL A 157 -6.06 -7.81 16.03
C VAL A 157 -7.14 -7.66 14.98
N ILE A 158 -7.28 -8.61 14.05
CA ILE A 158 -8.33 -8.57 13.03
C ILE A 158 -9.71 -8.59 13.68
N GLN A 159 -9.96 -9.53 14.58
CA GLN A 159 -11.29 -9.77 15.17
C GLN A 159 -11.71 -8.66 16.12
N HIS A 160 -10.80 -8.15 16.96
CA HIS A 160 -11.17 -7.25 18.05
C HIS A 160 -10.82 -5.77 17.80
N ASN A 161 -9.92 -5.49 16.84
CA ASN A 161 -9.46 -4.13 16.62
C ASN A 161 -9.75 -3.60 15.21
N ILE A 162 -10.06 -4.47 14.23
CA ILE A 162 -10.28 -4.06 12.84
C ILE A 162 -11.73 -4.32 12.41
N ARG A 163 -12.18 -5.57 12.44
CA ARG A 163 -13.55 -5.93 12.02
C ARG A 163 -14.59 -5.27 12.89
N GLY A 164 -15.60 -4.67 12.27
CA GLY A 164 -16.67 -3.93 12.98
C GLY A 164 -16.25 -2.56 13.53
N VAL A 165 -14.97 -2.18 13.40
CA VAL A 165 -14.44 -0.86 13.80
C VAL A 165 -14.07 -0.03 12.59
N TYR A 166 -13.50 -0.65 11.56
CA TYR A 166 -13.07 0.00 10.32
C TYR A 166 -13.67 -0.71 9.11
N GLU A 167 -14.04 0.08 8.10
CA GLU A 167 -14.41 -0.41 6.78
C GLU A 167 -13.14 -0.43 5.90
N LEU A 168 -12.71 -1.62 5.44
CA LEU A 168 -11.47 -1.84 4.69
C LEU A 168 -11.75 -2.52 3.33
#